data_c98407d2c9a8f2f28b9bc808a93a9d26
#
_entry.id   c98407d2c9a8f2f28b9bc808a93a9d26
#
_cell.length_a   1.000
_cell.length_b   1.000
_cell.length_c   1.000
_cell.angle_alpha   90.00
_cell.angle_beta   90.00
_cell.angle_gamma   90.00
#
_symmetry.space_group_name_H-M   'P 1'
#
loop_
_entity.id
_entity.type
_entity.pdbx_description
1 polymer ?
#
loop_
_entity_poly.entity_id
_entity_poly.type
_entity_poly.pdbx_seq_one_letter_code
_entity_poly.pdbx_strand_id
1 'polypeptide(L)'
;MKLFKSEKIETAILNAMKSIDKVDENMAEKIARLTTKGLFRGNKERVPNVDEIHDMVENKLMDNGLNYVAKEYIIYRSKNQPNIFSKRINLKPYEYPNLNEYVDAIRHSYWVHTEFNYTSDIQDYKVHLNDKEKSAVERAMLAISQIEVAVKSFWGDIYKRMPKPEIGSVGATFAESEVRHHDAYSHLLEILGLNNEFKNLKK
;
A
#
# COMPACT_ATOMS: atom_id res chain seq x y z
N MET A 1 -2.62 -11.95 14.73
CA MET A 1 -1.32 -11.44 15.23
C MET A 1 -0.33 -12.60 15.27
N LYS A 2 0.78 -12.56 14.52
CA LYS A 2 1.81 -13.62 14.61
C LYS A 2 2.64 -13.34 15.86
N LEU A 3 2.62 -14.26 16.82
CA LEU A 3 3.50 -14.23 17.98
C LEU A 3 4.98 -14.13 17.53
N PHE A 4 5.73 -13.24 18.17
CA PHE A 4 7.17 -13.16 18.02
C PHE A 4 7.81 -14.50 18.48
N LYS A 5 8.65 -15.08 17.63
CA LYS A 5 9.35 -16.35 17.93
C LYS A 5 10.84 -16.14 17.72
N SER A 6 11.62 -16.23 18.79
CA SER A 6 13.10 -16.14 18.79
C SER A 6 13.76 -17.21 17.91
N GLU A 7 13.15 -18.39 17.79
CA GLU A 7 13.62 -19.52 16.96
C GLU A 7 13.76 -19.12 15.46
N LYS A 8 12.96 -18.16 14.99
CA LYS A 8 13.10 -17.67 13.62
C LYS A 8 14.35 -16.82 13.41
N ILE A 9 14.75 -16.06 14.43
CA ILE A 9 16.00 -15.29 14.41
C ILE A 9 17.17 -16.24 14.40
N GLU A 10 17.16 -17.23 15.28
CA GLU A 10 18.18 -18.27 15.36
C GLU A 10 18.36 -19.01 14.04
N THR A 11 17.25 -19.47 13.43
CA THR A 11 17.26 -20.13 12.12
C THR A 11 17.86 -19.24 11.03
N ALA A 12 17.54 -17.96 11.02
CA ALA A 12 18.08 -17.02 10.03
C ALA A 12 19.59 -16.81 10.21
N ILE A 13 20.07 -16.72 11.47
CA ILE A 13 21.50 -16.62 11.79
C ILE A 13 22.23 -17.91 11.38
N LEU A 14 21.67 -19.08 11.70
CA LEU A 14 22.24 -20.37 11.31
C LEU A 14 22.36 -20.51 9.78
N ASN A 15 21.36 -20.04 9.03
CA ASN A 15 21.44 -20.04 7.57
C ASN A 15 22.56 -19.13 7.04
N ALA A 16 22.78 -17.98 7.66
CA ALA A 16 23.90 -17.10 7.33
C ALA A 16 25.27 -17.74 7.70
N MET A 17 25.34 -18.45 8.81
CA MET A 17 26.54 -19.20 9.23
C MET A 17 26.85 -20.37 8.29
N LYS A 18 25.80 -21.09 7.83
CA LYS A 18 25.94 -22.19 6.86
C LYS A 18 26.49 -21.71 5.51
N SER A 19 26.14 -20.52 5.06
CA SER A 19 26.62 -19.99 3.77
C SER A 19 28.12 -19.71 3.73
N ILE A 20 28.77 -19.65 4.91
CA ILE A 20 30.24 -19.46 5.06
C ILE A 20 30.94 -20.63 5.74
N ASP A 21 30.27 -21.78 5.83
CA ASP A 21 30.77 -23.01 6.48
C ASP A 21 31.28 -22.82 7.93
N LYS A 22 30.67 -21.89 8.67
CA LYS A 22 31.00 -21.54 10.07
C LYS A 22 29.81 -21.71 11.00
N VAL A 23 29.25 -22.89 11.07
CA VAL A 23 28.07 -23.16 11.89
C VAL A 23 28.46 -23.27 13.36
N ASP A 24 27.83 -22.44 14.21
CA ASP A 24 27.91 -22.45 15.64
C ASP A 24 26.50 -22.24 16.24
N GLU A 25 25.85 -23.34 16.60
CA GLU A 25 24.48 -23.33 17.12
C GLU A 25 24.37 -22.57 18.45
N ASN A 26 25.37 -22.73 19.33
CA ASN A 26 25.37 -22.05 20.62
C ASN A 26 25.50 -20.54 20.47
N MET A 27 26.31 -20.11 19.52
CA MET A 27 26.47 -18.69 19.23
C MET A 27 25.19 -18.10 18.56
N ALA A 28 24.57 -18.86 17.66
CA ALA A 28 23.30 -18.43 17.03
C ALA A 28 22.19 -18.28 18.07
N GLU A 29 22.02 -19.21 18.97
CA GLU A 29 21.07 -19.11 20.09
C GLU A 29 21.39 -17.90 21.00
N LYS A 30 22.67 -17.72 21.36
CA LYS A 30 23.11 -16.56 22.16
C LYS A 30 22.72 -15.24 21.50
N ILE A 31 23.01 -15.07 20.22
CA ILE A 31 22.67 -13.85 19.47
C ILE A 31 21.15 -13.65 19.39
N ALA A 32 20.38 -14.70 19.09
CA ALA A 32 18.92 -14.63 19.07
C ALA A 32 18.34 -14.19 20.41
N ARG A 33 18.87 -14.70 21.52
CA ARG A 33 18.49 -14.32 22.89
C ARG A 33 18.86 -12.86 23.20
N LEU A 34 20.07 -12.41 22.83
CA LEU A 34 20.50 -11.02 23.02
C LEU A 34 19.66 -10.04 22.20
N THR A 35 19.30 -10.41 20.97
CA THR A 35 18.41 -9.67 20.10
C THR A 35 17.03 -9.52 20.73
N THR A 36 16.44 -10.63 21.15
CA THR A 36 15.12 -10.64 21.82
C THR A 36 15.13 -9.76 23.07
N LYS A 37 16.17 -9.88 23.92
CA LYS A 37 16.31 -9.04 25.12
C LYS A 37 16.44 -7.56 24.77
N GLY A 38 17.15 -7.23 23.69
CA GLY A 38 17.31 -5.86 23.23
C GLY A 38 15.99 -5.25 22.73
N LEU A 39 15.24 -5.99 21.92
CA LEU A 39 13.96 -5.54 21.35
C LEU A 39 12.89 -5.25 22.40
N PHE A 40 12.84 -6.02 23.47
CA PHE A 40 11.84 -5.90 24.54
C PHE A 40 12.35 -5.17 25.79
N ARG A 41 13.49 -4.45 25.69
CA ARG A 41 14.05 -3.67 26.78
C ARG A 41 13.13 -2.48 27.12
N GLY A 42 12.45 -2.58 28.25
CA GLY A 42 11.58 -1.51 28.79
C GLY A 42 10.10 -1.59 28.44
N ASN A 43 9.70 -2.36 27.42
CA ASN A 43 8.27 -2.58 27.12
C ASN A 43 8.02 -3.97 26.52
N LYS A 44 7.40 -4.85 27.30
CA LYS A 44 7.08 -6.23 26.88
C LYS A 44 5.84 -6.33 25.98
N GLU A 45 5.03 -5.30 25.92
CA GLU A 45 3.80 -5.29 25.12
C GLU A 45 4.02 -4.74 23.70
N ARG A 46 5.17 -4.15 23.44
CA ARG A 46 5.52 -3.64 22.11
C ARG A 46 5.75 -4.79 21.14
N VAL A 47 5.12 -4.73 19.97
CA VAL A 47 5.42 -5.62 18.85
C VAL A 47 6.47 -4.93 17.97
N PRO A 48 7.72 -5.41 17.93
CA PRO A 48 8.75 -4.83 17.06
C PRO A 48 8.40 -5.10 15.61
N ASN A 49 8.70 -4.14 14.72
CA ASN A 49 8.58 -4.36 13.29
C ASN A 49 9.74 -5.24 12.76
N VAL A 50 9.61 -5.73 11.54
CA VAL A 50 10.57 -6.66 10.95
C VAL A 50 11.94 -6.02 10.73
N ASP A 51 11.98 -4.73 10.35
CA ASP A 51 13.24 -4.02 10.13
C ASP A 51 13.99 -3.78 11.44
N GLU A 52 13.29 -3.41 12.51
CA GLU A 52 13.89 -3.29 13.85
C GLU A 52 14.50 -4.61 14.33
N ILE A 53 13.85 -5.74 14.03
CA ILE A 53 14.39 -7.07 14.37
C ILE A 53 15.68 -7.32 13.59
N HIS A 54 15.69 -7.04 12.29
CA HIS A 54 16.87 -7.24 11.45
C HIS A 54 18.05 -6.36 11.88
N ASP A 55 17.80 -5.07 12.09
CA ASP A 55 18.83 -4.12 12.51
C ASP A 55 19.43 -4.52 13.86
N MET A 56 18.60 -5.01 14.80
CA MET A 56 19.09 -5.50 16.09
C MET A 56 19.93 -6.77 15.93
N VAL A 57 19.56 -7.70 15.04
CA VAL A 57 20.36 -8.91 14.75
C VAL A 57 21.71 -8.52 14.17
N GLU A 58 21.73 -7.65 13.18
CA GLU A 58 22.94 -7.15 12.53
C GLU A 58 23.90 -6.52 13.54
N ASN A 59 23.38 -5.63 14.39
CA ASN A 59 24.15 -4.99 15.47
C ASN A 59 24.71 -6.04 16.46
N LYS A 60 23.88 -7.01 16.89
CA LYS A 60 24.34 -8.03 17.84
C LYS A 60 25.37 -8.98 17.25
N LEU A 61 25.31 -9.28 15.96
CA LEU A 61 26.35 -10.04 15.26
C LEU A 61 27.67 -9.25 15.24
N MET A 62 27.63 -7.97 14.88
CA MET A 62 28.80 -7.11 14.85
C MET A 62 29.41 -6.88 16.24
N ASP A 63 28.60 -6.60 17.26
CA ASP A 63 29.01 -6.43 18.66
C ASP A 63 29.74 -7.67 19.22
N ASN A 64 29.45 -8.86 18.70
CA ASN A 64 30.09 -10.12 19.10
C ASN A 64 31.22 -10.55 18.15
N GLY A 65 31.71 -9.68 17.28
CA GLY A 65 32.82 -9.93 16.37
C GLY A 65 32.49 -10.84 15.18
N LEU A 66 31.21 -11.13 14.94
CA LEU A 66 30.75 -12.01 13.86
C LEU A 66 30.51 -11.24 12.54
N ASN A 67 31.44 -10.38 12.16
CA ASN A 67 31.29 -9.45 11.03
C ASN A 67 31.01 -10.18 9.69
N TYR A 68 31.64 -11.34 9.46
CA TYR A 68 31.37 -12.13 8.24
C TYR A 68 29.96 -12.73 8.25
N VAL A 69 29.49 -13.20 9.41
CA VAL A 69 28.12 -13.71 9.57
C VAL A 69 27.12 -12.56 9.39
N ALA A 70 27.39 -11.38 9.94
CA ALA A 70 26.56 -10.19 9.76
C ALA A 70 26.43 -9.82 8.27
N LYS A 71 27.54 -9.84 7.52
CA LYS A 71 27.53 -9.59 6.08
C LYS A 71 26.66 -10.60 5.33
N GLU A 72 26.79 -11.88 5.61
CA GLU A 72 25.98 -12.91 4.96
C GLU A 72 24.49 -12.82 5.38
N TYR A 73 24.25 -12.45 6.64
CA TYR A 73 22.88 -12.20 7.12
C TYR A 73 22.22 -11.05 6.35
N ILE A 74 22.91 -9.94 6.10
CA ILE A 74 22.45 -8.81 5.29
C ILE A 74 22.17 -9.26 3.85
N ILE A 75 23.07 -10.02 3.26
CA ILE A 75 22.91 -10.58 1.90
C ILE A 75 21.69 -11.53 1.85
N TYR A 76 21.55 -12.41 2.85
CA TYR A 76 20.40 -13.31 2.96
C TYR A 76 19.09 -12.53 3.11
N ARG A 77 19.06 -11.50 3.97
CA ARG A 77 17.93 -10.58 4.12
C ARG A 77 17.56 -9.94 2.79
N SER A 78 18.52 -9.35 2.10
CA SER A 78 18.31 -8.68 0.81
C SER A 78 17.72 -9.62 -0.25
N LYS A 79 18.21 -10.87 -0.32
CA LYS A 79 17.70 -11.90 -1.26
C LYS A 79 16.29 -12.39 -0.91
N ASN A 80 15.89 -12.33 0.36
CA ASN A 80 14.61 -12.83 0.86
C ASN A 80 13.60 -11.71 1.15
N GLN A 81 13.97 -10.43 0.94
CA GLN A 81 13.01 -9.33 1.03
C GLN A 81 11.98 -9.45 -0.09
N PRO A 82 10.69 -9.19 0.22
CA PRO A 82 9.65 -9.15 -0.80
C PRO A 82 10.02 -8.13 -1.88
N ASN A 83 10.14 -8.57 -3.11
CA ASN A 83 10.32 -7.68 -4.26
C ASN A 83 8.96 -7.40 -4.87
N ILE A 84 8.51 -6.16 -4.79
CA ILE A 84 7.19 -5.72 -5.28
C ILE A 84 7.01 -5.96 -6.78
N PHE A 85 8.10 -5.96 -7.55
CA PHE A 85 8.08 -6.17 -9.01
C PHE A 85 8.16 -7.65 -9.41
N SER A 86 8.50 -8.55 -8.49
CA SER A 86 8.51 -9.98 -8.79
C SER A 86 7.12 -10.58 -8.68
N LYS A 87 6.70 -11.35 -9.71
CA LYS A 87 5.38 -11.96 -9.77
C LYS A 87 5.20 -13.01 -8.67
N ARG A 88 4.05 -12.97 -7.98
CA ARG A 88 3.57 -14.02 -7.11
C ARG A 88 2.21 -14.51 -7.58
N ILE A 89 2.08 -15.83 -7.73
CA ILE A 89 0.84 -16.49 -8.17
C ILE A 89 0.06 -17.01 -6.96
N ASN A 90 0.77 -17.49 -5.93
CA ASN A 90 0.15 -18.04 -4.74
C ASN A 90 -0.60 -16.96 -3.96
N LEU A 91 -1.83 -17.28 -3.55
CA LEU A 91 -2.66 -16.38 -2.77
C LEU A 91 -1.98 -16.01 -1.42
N LYS A 92 -1.32 -16.98 -0.80
CA LYS A 92 -0.66 -16.80 0.51
C LYS A 92 0.74 -17.42 0.51
N PRO A 93 1.63 -16.96 1.41
CA PRO A 93 1.46 -15.88 2.40
C PRO A 93 1.42 -14.48 1.74
N TYR A 94 0.72 -13.53 2.36
CA TYR A 94 0.78 -12.14 1.90
C TYR A 94 2.16 -11.55 2.19
N GLU A 95 2.75 -10.89 1.19
CA GLU A 95 4.01 -10.15 1.33
C GLU A 95 3.75 -8.74 1.86
N TYR A 96 2.60 -8.16 1.46
CA TYR A 96 2.18 -6.80 1.83
C TYR A 96 0.80 -6.81 2.50
N PRO A 97 0.64 -7.42 3.69
CA PRO A 97 -0.66 -7.62 4.33
C PRO A 97 -1.38 -6.31 4.68
N ASN A 98 -0.64 -5.24 4.96
CA ASN A 98 -1.21 -3.94 5.33
C ASN A 98 -2.00 -3.29 4.18
N LEU A 99 -1.74 -3.68 2.93
CA LEU A 99 -2.50 -3.16 1.78
C LEU A 99 -3.99 -3.51 1.84
N ASN A 100 -4.37 -4.54 2.60
CA ASN A 100 -5.77 -4.91 2.75
C ASN A 100 -6.60 -3.86 3.49
N GLU A 101 -5.97 -3.04 4.33
CA GLU A 101 -6.62 -1.93 5.05
C GLU A 101 -7.23 -0.91 4.08
N TYR A 102 -6.58 -0.64 2.95
CA TYR A 102 -7.08 0.28 1.92
C TYR A 102 -8.28 -0.31 1.18
N VAL A 103 -8.27 -1.61 0.91
CA VAL A 103 -9.41 -2.32 0.30
C VAL A 103 -10.63 -2.25 1.21
N ASP A 104 -10.42 -2.49 2.51
CA ASP A 104 -11.50 -2.46 3.50
C ASP A 104 -12.03 -1.03 3.70
N ALA A 105 -11.17 -0.02 3.69
CA ALA A 105 -11.58 1.39 3.79
C ALA A 105 -12.53 1.77 2.63
N ILE A 106 -12.20 1.43 1.39
CA ILE A 106 -13.07 1.70 0.22
C ILE A 106 -14.39 0.93 0.32
N ARG A 107 -14.38 -0.32 0.80
CA ARG A 107 -15.61 -1.10 0.98
C ARG A 107 -16.53 -0.52 2.03
N HIS A 108 -15.99 0.02 3.12
CA HIS A 108 -16.78 0.67 4.17
C HIS A 108 -17.32 2.05 3.76
N SER A 109 -16.72 2.70 2.80
CA SER A 109 -17.14 3.98 2.23
C SER A 109 -17.87 3.83 0.89
N TYR A 110 -18.49 2.68 0.63
CA TYR A 110 -19.21 2.41 -0.62
C TYR A 110 -20.45 3.29 -0.75
N TRP A 111 -20.65 3.87 -1.94
CA TRP A 111 -21.82 4.66 -2.31
C TRP A 111 -22.03 4.59 -3.82
N VAL A 112 -23.22 4.93 -4.29
CA VAL A 112 -23.52 5.07 -5.72
C VAL A 112 -24.18 6.43 -5.98
N HIS A 113 -23.96 6.98 -7.17
CA HIS A 113 -24.41 8.33 -7.52
C HIS A 113 -25.95 8.50 -7.40
N THR A 114 -26.73 7.43 -7.53
CA THR A 114 -28.18 7.44 -7.39
C THR A 114 -28.67 7.67 -5.96
N GLU A 115 -27.80 7.62 -4.94
CA GLU A 115 -28.13 7.94 -3.56
C GLU A 115 -28.20 9.47 -3.33
N PHE A 116 -27.68 10.28 -4.24
CA PHE A 116 -27.64 11.72 -4.12
C PHE A 116 -28.77 12.40 -4.91
N ASN A 117 -29.41 13.39 -4.30
CA ASN A 117 -30.40 14.22 -4.94
C ASN A 117 -29.81 15.58 -5.33
N TYR A 118 -29.56 15.78 -6.63
CA TYR A 118 -28.95 17.00 -7.17
C TYR A 118 -29.95 18.11 -7.53
N THR A 119 -31.23 17.99 -7.12
CA THR A 119 -32.27 18.98 -7.51
C THR A 119 -31.96 20.38 -6.96
N SER A 120 -31.48 20.46 -5.71
CA SER A 120 -31.04 21.73 -5.11
C SER A 120 -29.84 22.32 -5.82
N ASP A 121 -28.91 21.49 -6.25
CA ASP A 121 -27.69 21.94 -6.95
C ASP A 121 -28.00 22.57 -8.29
N ILE A 122 -29.03 22.06 -8.99
CA ILE A 122 -29.51 22.68 -10.24
C ILE A 122 -30.02 24.10 -10.00
N GLN A 123 -30.79 24.30 -8.94
CA GLN A 123 -31.32 25.58 -8.53
C GLN A 123 -30.21 26.57 -8.18
N ASP A 124 -29.26 26.11 -7.33
CA ASP A 124 -28.12 26.91 -6.91
C ASP A 124 -27.26 27.33 -8.10
N TYR A 125 -26.92 26.39 -8.97
CA TYR A 125 -26.13 26.65 -10.16
C TYR A 125 -26.82 27.63 -11.11
N LYS A 126 -28.11 27.47 -11.41
CA LYS A 126 -28.82 28.28 -12.41
C LYS A 126 -29.20 29.67 -11.91
N VAL A 127 -29.55 29.78 -10.63
CA VAL A 127 -30.22 31.00 -10.08
C VAL A 127 -29.31 31.75 -9.11
N HIS A 128 -28.59 31.07 -8.23
CA HIS A 128 -27.86 31.71 -7.14
C HIS A 128 -26.42 32.06 -7.49
N LEU A 129 -25.75 31.28 -8.36
CA LEU A 129 -24.38 31.58 -8.78
C LEU A 129 -24.32 32.68 -9.84
N ASN A 130 -23.39 33.61 -9.67
CA ASN A 130 -23.05 34.58 -10.72
C ASN A 130 -22.13 33.93 -11.79
N ASP A 131 -21.89 34.65 -12.91
CA ASP A 131 -21.15 34.10 -14.05
C ASP A 131 -19.72 33.69 -13.72
N LYS A 132 -19.05 34.36 -12.79
CA LYS A 132 -17.69 33.99 -12.35
C LYS A 132 -17.70 32.72 -11.54
N GLU A 133 -18.66 32.58 -10.64
CA GLU A 133 -18.84 31.39 -9.81
C GLU A 133 -19.22 30.18 -10.68
N LYS A 134 -20.16 30.37 -11.63
CA LYS A 134 -20.50 29.34 -12.62
C LYS A 134 -19.27 28.88 -13.39
N SER A 135 -18.49 29.81 -13.93
CA SER A 135 -17.27 29.49 -14.67
C SER A 135 -16.24 28.76 -13.83
N ALA A 136 -16.12 29.08 -12.54
CA ALA A 136 -15.21 28.36 -11.62
C ALA A 136 -15.67 26.93 -11.37
N VAL A 137 -16.96 26.71 -11.09
CA VAL A 137 -17.57 25.40 -10.92
C VAL A 137 -17.43 24.55 -12.18
N GLU A 138 -17.79 25.09 -13.35
CA GLU A 138 -17.68 24.40 -14.63
C GLU A 138 -16.26 23.90 -14.90
N ARG A 139 -15.27 24.79 -14.77
CA ARG A 139 -13.87 24.44 -15.02
C ARG A 139 -13.35 23.39 -14.05
N ALA A 140 -13.69 23.50 -12.76
CA ALA A 140 -13.30 22.53 -11.75
C ALA A 140 -13.92 21.17 -12.06
N MET A 141 -15.22 21.11 -12.34
CA MET A 141 -15.92 19.86 -12.65
C MET A 141 -15.40 19.18 -13.90
N LEU A 142 -15.19 19.95 -14.99
CA LEU A 142 -14.66 19.42 -16.24
C LEU A 142 -13.24 18.87 -16.04
N ALA A 143 -12.39 19.55 -15.27
CA ALA A 143 -11.04 19.10 -14.97
C ALA A 143 -11.05 17.81 -14.16
N ILE A 144 -11.83 17.75 -13.08
CA ILE A 144 -11.91 16.55 -12.20
C ILE A 144 -12.47 15.37 -12.99
N SER A 145 -13.58 15.56 -13.73
CA SER A 145 -14.18 14.51 -14.54
C SER A 145 -13.21 13.92 -15.56
N GLN A 146 -12.30 14.72 -16.11
CA GLN A 146 -11.27 14.23 -17.04
C GLN A 146 -10.15 13.47 -16.32
N ILE A 147 -9.82 13.81 -15.08
CA ILE A 147 -8.87 13.09 -14.24
C ILE A 147 -9.35 11.66 -13.97
N GLU A 148 -10.63 11.47 -13.70
CA GLU A 148 -11.24 10.16 -13.42
C GLU A 148 -11.02 9.13 -14.55
N VAL A 149 -10.91 9.61 -15.79
CA VAL A 149 -10.57 8.72 -16.93
C VAL A 149 -9.16 8.18 -16.83
N ALA A 150 -8.20 9.00 -16.45
CA ALA A 150 -6.79 8.62 -16.36
C ALA A 150 -6.51 7.77 -15.11
N VAL A 151 -7.07 8.17 -13.96
CA VAL A 151 -6.83 7.51 -12.66
C VAL A 151 -7.40 6.10 -12.64
N LYS A 152 -8.58 5.89 -13.21
CA LYS A 152 -9.19 4.57 -13.37
C LYS A 152 -8.26 3.61 -14.12
N SER A 153 -7.67 4.07 -15.23
CA SER A 153 -6.73 3.27 -16.02
C SER A 153 -5.44 2.97 -15.24
N PHE A 154 -4.93 3.93 -14.48
CA PHE A 154 -3.75 3.73 -13.62
C PHE A 154 -3.99 2.62 -12.61
N TRP A 155 -5.07 2.66 -11.86
CA TRP A 155 -5.41 1.64 -10.86
C TRP A 155 -5.65 0.27 -11.50
N GLY A 156 -6.35 0.22 -12.64
CA GLY A 156 -6.60 -1.03 -13.36
C GLY A 156 -5.33 -1.72 -13.87
N ASP A 157 -4.29 -0.94 -14.18
CA ASP A 157 -3.02 -1.44 -14.71
C ASP A 157 -1.94 -1.69 -13.65
N ILE A 158 -2.16 -1.32 -12.39
CA ILE A 158 -1.13 -1.38 -11.35
C ILE A 158 -0.58 -2.80 -11.13
N TYR A 159 -1.43 -3.82 -11.25
CA TYR A 159 -1.03 -5.22 -11.14
C TYR A 159 -0.04 -5.65 -12.24
N LYS A 160 -0.11 -5.05 -13.42
CA LYS A 160 0.84 -5.37 -14.51
C LYS A 160 2.27 -4.96 -14.17
N ARG A 161 2.41 -3.88 -13.39
CA ARG A 161 3.72 -3.33 -12.98
C ARG A 161 4.24 -3.95 -11.69
N MET A 162 3.33 -4.23 -10.77
CA MET A 162 3.62 -4.78 -9.44
C MET A 162 2.73 -6.02 -9.21
N PRO A 163 3.13 -7.19 -9.77
CA PRO A 163 2.26 -8.34 -9.91
C PRO A 163 2.15 -9.17 -8.61
N LYS A 164 1.64 -8.53 -7.57
CA LYS A 164 1.27 -9.16 -6.29
C LYS A 164 -0.24 -9.22 -6.14
N PRO A 165 -0.84 -10.34 -5.71
CA PRO A 165 -2.28 -10.46 -5.55
C PRO A 165 -2.91 -9.35 -4.68
N GLU A 166 -2.26 -8.94 -3.57
CA GLU A 166 -2.75 -7.87 -2.72
C GLU A 166 -2.73 -6.51 -3.41
N ILE A 167 -1.74 -6.23 -4.26
CA ILE A 167 -1.71 -5.01 -5.09
C ILE A 167 -2.79 -5.06 -6.16
N GLY A 168 -3.01 -6.23 -6.75
CA GLY A 168 -4.13 -6.43 -7.67
C GLY A 168 -5.48 -6.16 -7.01
N SER A 169 -5.67 -6.58 -5.76
CA SER A 169 -6.89 -6.30 -5.00
C SER A 169 -7.08 -4.81 -4.75
N VAL A 170 -6.03 -4.10 -4.34
CA VAL A 170 -6.06 -2.63 -4.19
C VAL A 170 -6.41 -1.98 -5.52
N GLY A 171 -5.68 -2.31 -6.59
CA GLY A 171 -5.90 -1.73 -7.91
C GLY A 171 -7.33 -1.91 -8.42
N ALA A 172 -7.88 -3.11 -8.31
CA ALA A 172 -9.25 -3.41 -8.73
C ALA A 172 -10.30 -2.64 -7.91
N THR A 173 -10.11 -2.56 -6.59
CA THR A 173 -11.04 -1.86 -5.68
C THR A 173 -11.01 -0.35 -5.92
N PHE A 174 -9.83 0.24 -6.10
CA PHE A 174 -9.71 1.66 -6.41
C PHE A 174 -10.21 1.98 -7.82
N ALA A 175 -9.91 1.14 -8.82
CA ALA A 175 -10.45 1.32 -10.17
C ALA A 175 -11.99 1.31 -10.19
N GLU A 176 -12.63 0.47 -9.39
CA GLU A 176 -14.08 0.44 -9.21
C GLU A 176 -14.59 1.74 -8.55
N SER A 177 -13.88 2.25 -7.53
CA SER A 177 -14.22 3.54 -6.90
C SER A 177 -14.20 4.68 -7.92
N GLU A 178 -13.20 4.71 -8.82
CA GLU A 178 -13.11 5.73 -9.87
C GLU A 178 -14.24 5.58 -10.94
N VAL A 179 -14.81 4.39 -11.09
CA VAL A 179 -16.03 4.22 -11.91
C VAL A 179 -17.21 4.93 -11.25
N ARG A 180 -17.38 4.79 -9.94
CA ARG A 180 -18.45 5.49 -9.19
C ARG A 180 -18.29 7.00 -9.23
N HIS A 181 -17.07 7.52 -9.10
CA HIS A 181 -16.78 8.95 -9.28
C HIS A 181 -17.14 9.42 -10.69
N HIS A 182 -16.70 8.65 -11.70
CA HIS A 182 -17.03 8.94 -13.10
C HIS A 182 -18.54 9.02 -13.32
N ASP A 183 -19.31 8.07 -12.80
CA ASP A 183 -20.77 8.05 -12.96
C ASP A 183 -21.41 9.25 -12.26
N ALA A 184 -20.94 9.62 -11.07
CA ALA A 184 -21.44 10.80 -10.34
C ALA A 184 -21.16 12.10 -11.09
N TYR A 185 -19.94 12.30 -11.58
CA TYR A 185 -19.59 13.50 -12.34
C TYR A 185 -20.30 13.54 -13.68
N SER A 186 -20.43 12.41 -14.38
CA SER A 186 -21.17 12.32 -15.63
C SER A 186 -22.64 12.73 -15.43
N HIS A 187 -23.26 12.19 -14.40
CA HIS A 187 -24.65 12.54 -14.07
C HIS A 187 -24.81 14.01 -13.70
N LEU A 188 -23.92 14.55 -12.88
CA LEU A 188 -23.96 15.96 -12.49
C LEU A 188 -23.76 16.90 -13.69
N LEU A 189 -22.81 16.62 -14.57
CA LEU A 189 -22.60 17.38 -15.82
C LEU A 189 -23.80 17.33 -16.74
N GLU A 190 -24.49 16.20 -16.79
CA GLU A 190 -25.72 16.04 -17.59
C GLU A 190 -26.85 16.95 -17.11
N ILE A 191 -27.15 16.93 -15.81
CA ILE A 191 -28.23 17.72 -15.22
C ILE A 191 -27.95 19.25 -15.24
N LEU A 192 -26.66 19.65 -15.20
CA LEU A 192 -26.24 21.03 -15.35
C LEU A 192 -26.18 21.50 -16.83
N GLY A 193 -26.25 20.56 -17.78
CA GLY A 193 -26.21 20.86 -19.23
C GLY A 193 -24.81 21.11 -19.77
N LEU A 194 -23.75 20.60 -19.08
CA LEU A 194 -22.34 20.87 -19.38
C LEU A 194 -21.67 19.83 -20.30
N ASN A 195 -22.37 18.80 -20.74
CA ASN A 195 -21.81 17.71 -21.56
C ASN A 195 -21.09 18.18 -22.83
N ASN A 196 -21.51 19.28 -23.43
CA ASN A 196 -20.90 19.79 -24.65
C ASN A 196 -19.61 20.58 -24.43
N GLU A 197 -19.34 21.00 -23.20
CA GLU A 197 -18.18 21.83 -22.88
C GLU A 197 -16.84 21.07 -23.05
N PHE A 198 -16.84 19.76 -22.94
CA PHE A 198 -15.66 18.94 -23.28
C PHE A 198 -15.17 19.11 -24.71
N LYS A 199 -16.05 19.46 -25.63
CA LYS A 199 -15.69 19.73 -27.04
C LYS A 199 -14.91 21.03 -27.19
N ASN A 200 -15.06 21.96 -26.26
CA ASN A 200 -14.44 23.27 -26.25
C ASN A 200 -13.04 23.26 -25.60
N LEU A 201 -12.70 22.23 -24.82
CA LEU A 201 -11.38 22.07 -24.21
C LEU A 201 -10.25 21.77 -25.23
N LYS A 202 -10.58 21.50 -26.50
CA LYS A 202 -9.59 21.23 -27.56
C LYS A 202 -9.16 22.51 -28.33
N LYS A 203 -9.60 23.65 -27.90
CA LYS A 203 -9.17 24.96 -28.43
C LYS A 203 -8.29 25.67 -27.38
#